data_19c6c11b1c30fb78a16116ead5594e76
#
_entry.id   19c6c11b1c30fb78a16116ead5594e76
#
_cell.length_a   1.000
_cell.length_b   1.000
_cell.length_c   1.000
_cell.angle_alpha   90.00
_cell.angle_beta   90.00
_cell.angle_gamma   90.00
#
_symmetry.space_group_name_H-M   'P 1'
#
loop_
_entity.id
_entity.type
_entity.pdbx_description
1 polymer ?
#
loop_
_entity_poly.entity_id
_entity_poly.type
_entity_poly.pdbx_seq_one_letter_code
_entity_poly.pdbx_strand_id
1 'polypeptide(L)'
;MLIKKVTDKEDIIESYYNSSNILKSIYHTKTNDLDIVFSRGTVYRYLNVPLKIFEQFEGGLSQGKFLNKQIRNKYSTNKIAEVDTNKLVEEVNRLIQRGGKINGVINSNTTPNQ
;
A
#
# COMPACT_ATOMS: atom_id res chain seq x y z
N MET A 1 -5.93 4.10 -3.96
CA MET A 1 -5.62 5.42 -3.39
C MET A 1 -5.03 5.25 -2.00
N LEU A 2 -3.95 5.92 -1.73
CA LEU A 2 -3.26 5.82 -0.43
C LEU A 2 -4.15 6.34 0.70
N ILE A 3 -4.29 5.56 1.77
CA ILE A 3 -5.10 5.95 2.93
C ILE A 3 -4.33 6.01 4.23
N LYS A 4 -3.14 5.39 4.30
CA LYS A 4 -2.31 5.45 5.50
C LYS A 4 -0.87 5.12 5.13
N LYS A 5 0.07 5.81 5.77
CA LYS A 5 1.49 5.59 5.54
C LYS A 5 2.21 5.61 6.88
N VAL A 6 3.05 4.61 7.11
CA VAL A 6 3.88 4.52 8.32
C VAL A 6 5.33 4.35 7.88
N THR A 7 6.18 5.25 8.32
CA THR A 7 7.61 5.14 8.05
C THR A 7 8.30 4.71 9.34
N ASP A 8 8.99 3.59 9.24
CA ASP A 8 9.56 2.94 10.38
C ASP A 8 11.04 3.28 10.48
N LYS A 9 11.59 3.20 11.68
CA LYS A 9 13.00 3.50 11.93
C LYS A 9 13.93 2.52 11.23
N GLU A 10 13.41 1.39 10.80
CA GLU A 10 14.22 0.34 10.20
C GLU A 10 14.16 0.36 8.69
N ASP A 11 13.92 1.54 8.15
CA ASP A 11 13.98 1.76 6.71
C ASP A 11 12.89 1.03 5.94
N ILE A 12 11.71 0.96 6.54
CA ILE A 12 10.54 0.36 5.92
C ILE A 12 9.44 1.39 5.85
N ILE A 13 8.79 1.49 4.68
CA ILE A 13 7.63 2.33 4.49
C ILE A 13 6.44 1.42 4.24
N GLU A 14 5.47 1.42 5.16
CA GLU A 14 4.25 0.66 5.00
C GLU A 14 3.13 1.60 4.58
N SER A 15 2.48 1.27 3.49
CA SER A 15 1.41 2.11 2.94
C SER A 15 0.17 1.27 2.69
N TYR A 16 -0.98 1.80 3.05
CA TYR A 16 -2.27 1.13 2.95
C TYR A 16 -3.12 1.83 1.92
N TYR A 17 -3.93 1.07 1.18
CA TYR A 17 -4.62 1.60 0.02
C TYR A 17 -6.10 1.28 0.01
N ASN A 18 -6.88 2.21 -0.50
CA ASN A 18 -8.22 1.94 -0.96
C ASN A 18 -8.11 1.56 -2.44
N SER A 19 -8.10 0.26 -2.70
CA SER A 19 -7.91 -0.29 -4.04
C SER A 19 -8.70 -1.57 -4.16
N SER A 20 -9.12 -1.92 -5.36
CA SER A 20 -9.93 -3.11 -5.57
C SER A 20 -9.14 -4.39 -5.32
N ASN A 21 -7.83 -4.37 -5.47
CA ASN A 21 -7.04 -5.59 -5.37
C ASN A 21 -5.73 -5.47 -4.60
N ILE A 22 -5.35 -4.28 -4.16
CA ILE A 22 -4.10 -4.08 -3.42
C ILE A 22 -4.44 -3.50 -2.05
N LEU A 23 -4.01 -4.16 -0.99
CA LEU A 23 -4.27 -3.72 0.37
C LEU A 23 -3.13 -2.88 0.94
N LYS A 24 -1.90 -3.27 0.65
CA LYS A 24 -0.76 -2.73 1.36
C LYS A 24 0.50 -2.88 0.51
N SER A 25 1.40 -1.93 0.65
CA SER A 25 2.76 -2.08 0.14
C SER A 25 3.75 -1.92 1.29
N ILE A 26 4.90 -2.58 1.14
CA ILE A 26 6.01 -2.47 2.09
C ILE A 26 7.24 -2.19 1.25
N TYR A 27 7.78 -0.98 1.36
CA TYR A 27 8.95 -0.60 0.61
C TYR A 27 10.18 -0.60 1.51
N HIS A 28 11.21 -1.33 1.08
CA HIS A 28 12.46 -1.48 1.83
C HIS A 28 13.47 -0.50 1.27
N THR A 29 13.70 0.59 2.00
CA THR A 29 14.49 1.70 1.45
C THR A 29 15.96 1.36 1.24
N LYS A 30 16.48 0.36 1.95
CA LYS A 30 17.89 -0.02 1.79
C LYS A 30 18.13 -0.91 0.58
N THR A 31 17.18 -1.74 0.23
CA THR A 31 17.33 -2.69 -0.89
C THR A 31 16.56 -2.27 -2.12
N ASN A 32 15.61 -1.35 -1.97
CA ASN A 32 14.68 -0.93 -3.01
C ASN A 32 13.70 -2.05 -3.41
N ASP A 33 13.47 -3.01 -2.52
CA ASP A 33 12.47 -4.03 -2.76
C ASP A 33 11.09 -3.47 -2.42
N LEU A 34 10.11 -3.81 -3.25
CA LEU A 34 8.73 -3.40 -3.06
C LEU A 34 7.86 -4.63 -2.92
N ASP A 35 7.30 -4.82 -1.73
CA ASP A 35 6.37 -5.91 -1.47
C ASP A 35 4.94 -5.40 -1.63
N ILE A 36 4.14 -6.14 -2.37
CA ILE A 36 2.72 -5.81 -2.59
C ILE A 36 1.87 -6.93 -2.00
N VAL A 37 0.98 -6.57 -1.08
CA VAL A 37 0.01 -7.49 -0.49
C VAL A 37 -1.30 -7.32 -1.23
N PHE A 38 -1.68 -8.35 -1.97
CA PHE A 38 -2.93 -8.35 -2.71
C PHE A 38 -4.09 -8.79 -1.82
N SER A 39 -5.28 -8.35 -2.14
CA SER A 39 -6.46 -8.64 -1.33
C SER A 39 -6.74 -10.13 -1.18
N ARG A 40 -6.26 -10.94 -2.13
CA ARG A 40 -6.41 -12.39 -2.06
C ARG A 40 -5.42 -13.08 -1.12
N GLY A 41 -4.44 -12.33 -0.61
CA GLY A 41 -3.48 -12.88 0.32
C GLY A 41 -2.11 -13.16 -0.26
N THR A 42 -1.95 -13.09 -1.57
CA THR A 42 -0.65 -13.30 -2.20
C THR A 42 0.22 -12.08 -1.96
N VAL A 43 1.48 -12.30 -1.62
CA VAL A 43 2.47 -11.22 -1.47
C VAL A 43 3.57 -11.44 -2.50
N TYR A 44 3.75 -10.45 -3.36
CA TYR A 44 4.82 -10.44 -4.35
C TYR A 44 5.86 -9.41 -3.99
N ARG A 45 7.12 -9.77 -4.17
CA ARG A 45 8.26 -8.84 -4.01
C ARG A 45 8.80 -8.49 -5.38
N TYR A 46 8.84 -7.19 -5.66
CA TYR A 46 9.44 -6.64 -6.87
C TYR A 46 10.81 -6.08 -6.50
N LEU A 47 11.86 -6.51 -7.21
CA LEU A 47 13.23 -6.21 -6.83
C LEU A 47 13.73 -4.93 -7.50
N ASN A 48 14.50 -4.16 -6.75
CA ASN A 48 15.18 -2.97 -7.27
C ASN A 48 14.24 -1.97 -7.92
N VAL A 49 13.14 -1.68 -7.25
CA VAL A 49 12.20 -0.64 -7.69
C VAL A 49 12.72 0.70 -7.17
N PRO A 50 13.09 1.65 -8.04
CA PRO A 50 13.61 2.93 -7.56
C PRO A 50 12.59 3.65 -6.68
N LEU A 51 13.08 4.40 -5.70
CA LEU A 51 12.20 5.16 -4.81
C LEU A 51 11.21 6.03 -5.57
N LYS A 52 11.67 6.66 -6.65
CA LYS A 52 10.81 7.52 -7.46
C LYS A 52 9.63 6.76 -8.04
N ILE A 53 9.84 5.53 -8.49
CA ILE A 53 8.77 4.69 -9.02
C ILE A 53 7.83 4.28 -7.91
N PHE A 54 8.36 3.90 -6.74
CA PHE A 54 7.51 3.60 -5.59
C PHE A 54 6.66 4.81 -5.21
N GLU A 55 7.24 6.01 -5.18
CA GLU A 55 6.50 7.21 -4.83
C GLU A 55 5.39 7.50 -5.82
N GLN A 56 5.63 7.28 -7.10
CA GLN A 56 4.60 7.44 -8.12
C GLN A 56 3.48 6.40 -7.95
N PHE A 57 3.84 5.16 -7.62
CA PHE A 57 2.86 4.12 -7.31
C PHE A 57 2.02 4.52 -6.10
N GLU A 58 2.68 4.93 -5.04
CA GLU A 58 2.01 5.27 -3.78
C GLU A 58 1.06 6.46 -3.96
N GLY A 59 1.49 7.45 -4.70
CA GLY A 59 0.73 8.68 -4.88
C GLY A 59 -0.30 8.66 -5.99
N GLY A 60 -0.37 7.58 -6.76
CA GLY A 60 -1.30 7.50 -7.88
C GLY A 60 -2.73 7.28 -7.45
N LEU A 61 -3.66 7.56 -8.36
CA LEU A 61 -5.07 7.37 -8.09
C LEU A 61 -5.47 5.90 -8.11
N SER A 62 -4.80 5.10 -8.92
CA SER A 62 -5.08 3.66 -9.01
C SER A 62 -3.78 2.89 -8.92
N GLN A 63 -3.59 2.21 -7.80
CA GLN A 63 -2.42 1.40 -7.57
C GLN A 63 -2.36 0.21 -8.53
N GLY A 64 -3.50 -0.40 -8.81
CA GLY A 64 -3.54 -1.53 -9.72
C GLY A 64 -3.12 -1.18 -11.14
N LYS A 65 -3.60 -0.05 -11.64
CA LYS A 65 -3.24 0.40 -12.99
C LYS A 65 -1.76 0.75 -13.08
N PHE A 66 -1.25 1.45 -12.09
CA PHE A 66 0.16 1.81 -12.08
C PHE A 66 1.04 0.57 -12.00
N LEU A 67 0.68 -0.38 -11.13
CA LEU A 67 1.43 -1.63 -11.00
C LEU A 67 1.52 -2.34 -12.34
N ASN A 68 0.38 -2.48 -13.01
CA ASN A 68 0.34 -3.20 -14.30
C ASN A 68 1.14 -2.50 -15.39
N LYS A 69 1.13 -1.19 -15.42
CA LYS A 69 1.79 -0.45 -16.51
C LYS A 69 3.26 -0.19 -16.25
N GLN A 70 3.63 0.08 -15.00
CA GLN A 70 4.95 0.63 -14.70
C GLN A 70 5.85 -0.30 -13.88
N ILE A 71 5.30 -1.31 -13.26
CA ILE A 71 6.08 -2.17 -12.37
C ILE A 71 6.08 -3.62 -12.84
N ARG A 72 4.90 -4.15 -13.11
CA ARG A 72 4.76 -5.53 -13.55
C ARG A 72 5.50 -5.73 -14.87
N ASN A 73 6.26 -6.79 -14.96
CA ASN A 73 7.06 -7.12 -16.13
C ASN A 73 8.25 -6.18 -16.39
N LYS A 74 8.44 -5.17 -15.57
CA LYS A 74 9.60 -4.28 -15.67
C LYS A 74 10.64 -4.55 -14.60
N TYR A 75 10.24 -5.21 -13.52
CA TYR A 75 11.12 -5.55 -12.42
C TYR A 75 10.98 -7.03 -12.12
N SER A 76 12.07 -7.65 -11.68
CA SER A 76 12.04 -9.06 -11.29
C SER A 76 11.08 -9.23 -10.13
N THR A 77 10.33 -10.34 -10.12
CA THR A 77 9.25 -10.56 -9.17
C THR A 77 9.32 -11.96 -8.60
N ASN A 78 9.13 -12.07 -7.29
CA ASN A 78 9.02 -13.35 -6.60
C ASN A 78 7.79 -13.34 -5.70
N LYS A 79 7.05 -14.44 -5.71
CA LYS A 79 6.01 -14.64 -4.71
C LYS A 79 6.70 -15.00 -3.41
N ILE A 80 6.50 -14.22 -2.35
CA ILE A 80 7.20 -14.44 -1.08
C ILE A 80 6.30 -14.98 0.03
N ALA A 81 4.99 -14.86 -0.11
CA ALA A 81 4.09 -15.32 0.95
C ALA A 81 2.66 -15.45 0.46
N GLU A 82 1.89 -16.23 1.23
CA GLU A 82 0.43 -16.24 1.20
C GLU A 82 -0.01 -15.97 2.62
N VAL A 83 -0.83 -14.95 2.81
CA VAL A 83 -1.23 -14.54 4.16
C VAL A 83 -2.75 -14.48 4.27
N ASP A 84 -3.23 -14.62 5.51
CA ASP A 84 -4.64 -14.40 5.80
C ASP A 84 -4.85 -12.90 5.89
N THR A 85 -5.65 -12.35 4.99
CA THR A 85 -5.86 -10.91 4.90
C THR A 85 -7.08 -10.42 5.68
N ASN A 86 -7.76 -11.29 6.44
CA ASN A 86 -9.01 -10.88 7.11
C ASN A 86 -8.83 -9.67 8.01
N LYS A 87 -7.81 -9.68 8.86
CA LYS A 87 -7.57 -8.54 9.75
C LYS A 87 -7.13 -7.30 8.99
N LEU A 88 -6.33 -7.48 7.95
CA LEU A 88 -5.87 -6.37 7.14
C LEU A 88 -7.02 -5.72 6.38
N VAL A 89 -7.92 -6.53 5.83
CA VAL A 89 -9.12 -6.04 5.16
C VAL A 89 -9.98 -5.24 6.14
N GLU A 90 -10.14 -5.75 7.37
CA GLU A 90 -10.91 -5.03 8.40
C GLU A 90 -10.27 -3.68 8.70
N GLU A 91 -8.95 -3.66 8.82
CA GLU A 91 -8.25 -2.41 9.11
C GLU A 91 -8.40 -1.41 7.97
N VAL A 92 -8.23 -1.86 6.73
CA VAL A 92 -8.38 -1.00 5.56
C VAL A 92 -9.80 -0.46 5.49
N ASN A 93 -10.80 -1.31 5.70
CA ASN A 93 -12.20 -0.88 5.68
C ASN A 93 -12.47 0.14 6.77
N ARG A 94 -11.91 -0.04 7.95
CA ARG A 94 -12.05 0.91 9.04
C ARG A 94 -11.46 2.26 8.67
N LEU A 95 -10.29 2.27 8.05
CA LEU A 95 -9.65 3.50 7.59
C LEU A 95 -10.48 4.19 6.52
N ILE A 96 -11.05 3.43 5.59
CA ILE A 96 -11.93 3.98 4.56
C ILE A 96 -13.16 4.62 5.18
N GLN A 97 -13.77 3.95 6.17
CA GLN A 97 -14.95 4.48 6.83
C GLN A 97 -14.67 5.77 7.61
N ARG A 98 -13.43 5.95 8.03
CA ARG A 98 -13.02 7.20 8.68
C ARG A 98 -12.76 8.32 7.66
N GLY A 99 -13.10 8.11 6.40
CA GLY A 99 -12.85 9.07 5.35
C GLY A 99 -11.61 8.76 4.52
N GLY A 100 -10.84 7.75 4.91
CA GLY A 100 -9.69 7.29 4.15
C GLY A 100 -8.62 8.34 3.94
N LYS A 101 -8.49 9.29 4.84
CA LYS A 101 -7.57 10.41 4.64
C LYS A 101 -6.31 10.21 5.43
N ILE A 102 -5.22 10.42 4.78
CA ILE A 102 -3.93 10.26 5.41
C ILE A 102 -3.70 11.26 6.50
N ASN A 103 -3.98 12.48 6.22
CA ASN A 103 -3.71 13.53 7.15
C ASN A 103 -4.80 13.70 8.15
N GLY A 104 -5.62 12.78 8.26
CA GLY A 104 -6.57 12.69 9.28
C GLY A 104 -7.32 13.94 9.58
N VAL A 105 -6.97 14.83 9.09
CA VAL A 105 -7.52 16.02 9.42
C VAL A 105 -8.91 16.00 9.64
N ILE A 106 -9.30 15.84 10.07
CA ILE A 106 -10.43 15.80 10.06
C ILE A 106 -11.21 16.14 10.75
N ASN A 107 -11.22 16.27 10.65
CA ASN A 107 -11.81 16.68 11.00
C ASN A 107 -12.55 16.46 11.83
N SER A 108 -12.47 16.50 12.08
CA SER A 108 -13.02 16.46 12.67
C SER A 108 -13.81 16.28 13.25
N ASN A 109 -14.13 16.34 13.07
CA ASN A 109 -14.80 16.29 13.45
C ASN A 109 -15.48 15.77 13.46
N THR A 110 -15.53 15.76 13.16
CA THR A 110 -16.03 15.26 12.99
C THR A 110 -16.52 14.51 13.22
N THR A 111 -16.78 14.47 13.21
CA THR A 111 -17.14 13.73 13.36
C THR A 111 -17.52 13.10 13.77
N PRO A 112 -17.82 12.85 13.90
CA PRO A 112 -18.16 12.15 14.18
C PRO A 112 -18.65 11.49 14.42
N ASN A 113 -19.03 11.58 14.41
CA ASN A 113 -19.36 11.01 14.54
C ASN A 113 -19.46 10.66 14.51
N GLN A 114 -19.80 10.89 14.45
CA GLN A 114 -19.75 10.64 14.31
C GLN A 114 -19.72 10.32 14.29
#